data_cba05572bce79ff6bb578403b3e9ac84
#
_entry.id   cba05572bce79ff6bb578403b3e9ac84
#
_cell.length_a   1.000
_cell.length_b   1.000
_cell.length_c   1.000
_cell.angle_alpha   90.00
_cell.angle_beta   90.00
_cell.angle_gamma   90.00
#
_symmetry.space_group_name_H-M   'P 1'
#
loop_
_entity.id
_entity.type
_entity.pdbx_description
1 polymer ?
#
loop_
_entity_poly.entity_id
_entity_poly.type
_entity_poly.pdbx_seq_one_letter_code
_entity_poly.pdbx_strand_id
1 'polypeptide(L)'
;MPGCSEVLSLNLRHRRLRVSVGSVSIEVRPATIARFDDVAIMLGPKNPDSSVCWCLSHRLDSETNRTLIGRARGEYVKQLCSRTVAPGVLAYDNVEVVGWAAVAPRSELPFARSTKIPHVDHVPVWSVWCIRVRPGQRGKGISHALLDGAVGYAQAQGAPAVEGYPVDNRGKKVDLTMAYVGTRKLFEDAGFVKAADTRSISGGFPRVLMRLDLR
;
A
#
# COMPACT_ATOMS: atom_id res chain seq x y z
N MET A 1 42.03 -24.46 -26.35
CA MET A 1 41.90 -23.45 -25.31
C MET A 1 40.43 -23.15 -25.19
N PRO A 2 39.69 -23.65 -24.18
CA PRO A 2 38.26 -23.37 -24.03
C PRO A 2 38.08 -22.15 -23.14
N GLY A 3 37.30 -21.19 -23.61
CA GLY A 3 36.82 -20.06 -22.82
C GLY A 3 35.58 -20.47 -22.05
N CYS A 4 35.69 -20.44 -20.73
CA CYS A 4 34.62 -20.69 -19.81
C CYS A 4 33.72 -19.41 -19.68
N SER A 5 32.48 -19.50 -20.17
CA SER A 5 31.44 -18.49 -19.88
C SER A 5 30.83 -18.81 -18.53
N GLU A 6 31.17 -18.05 -17.52
CA GLU A 6 30.46 -18.04 -16.24
C GLU A 6 29.12 -17.30 -16.40
N VAL A 7 28.03 -18.06 -16.35
CA VAL A 7 26.69 -17.56 -16.22
C VAL A 7 26.48 -17.20 -14.75
N LEU A 8 26.54 -15.91 -14.44
CA LEU A 8 26.15 -15.38 -13.12
C LEU A 8 24.65 -15.58 -12.91
N SER A 9 24.31 -16.66 -12.20
CA SER A 9 22.97 -16.89 -11.67
C SER A 9 22.72 -15.92 -10.52
N LEU A 10 21.99 -14.85 -10.79
CA LEU A 10 21.46 -13.93 -9.78
C LEU A 10 20.35 -14.64 -8.96
N ASN A 11 20.76 -15.28 -7.89
CA ASN A 11 19.85 -15.76 -6.84
C ASN A 11 19.24 -14.56 -6.11
N LEU A 12 18.10 -14.05 -6.58
CA LEU A 12 17.21 -13.16 -5.83
C LEU A 12 16.65 -13.93 -4.63
N ARG A 13 17.38 -13.93 -3.52
CA ARG A 13 16.87 -14.40 -2.23
C ARG A 13 15.75 -13.48 -1.80
N HIS A 14 14.52 -13.92 -1.95
CA HIS A 14 13.34 -13.30 -1.37
C HIS A 14 13.50 -13.28 0.15
N ARG A 15 13.95 -12.16 0.70
CA ARG A 15 14.05 -11.94 2.14
C ARG A 15 12.64 -11.88 2.70
N ARG A 16 12.21 -12.96 3.36
CA ARG A 16 10.94 -13.00 4.10
C ARG A 16 11.09 -12.11 5.32
N LEU A 17 10.45 -10.95 5.30
CA LEU A 17 10.34 -10.10 6.48
C LEU A 17 9.31 -10.72 7.43
N ARG A 18 9.78 -11.35 8.50
CA ARG A 18 8.93 -11.81 9.61
C ARG A 18 9.00 -10.79 10.72
N VAL A 19 7.89 -10.13 11.00
CA VAL A 19 7.72 -9.28 12.18
C VAL A 19 6.95 -10.09 13.21
N SER A 20 7.59 -10.46 14.33
CA SER A 20 6.95 -11.17 15.44
C SER A 20 6.38 -10.15 16.42
N VAL A 21 5.06 -10.08 16.50
CA VAL A 21 4.35 -9.39 17.59
C VAL A 21 3.49 -10.44 18.29
N GLY A 22 3.91 -10.94 19.47
CA GLY A 22 3.21 -11.91 20.30
C GLY A 22 2.59 -13.09 19.54
N SER A 23 3.17 -14.27 19.53
CA SER A 23 2.72 -15.56 18.97
C SER A 23 2.06 -15.61 17.57
N VAL A 24 1.72 -14.50 16.94
CA VAL A 24 1.15 -14.42 15.58
C VAL A 24 2.25 -13.94 14.63
N SER A 25 2.67 -14.79 13.68
CA SER A 25 3.64 -14.43 12.65
C SER A 25 2.90 -13.91 11.43
N ILE A 26 2.79 -12.57 11.29
CA ILE A 26 2.22 -11.96 10.08
C ILE A 26 3.28 -11.94 8.99
N GLU A 27 3.00 -12.61 7.88
CA GLU A 27 3.82 -12.56 6.66
C GLU A 27 3.24 -11.56 5.67
N VAL A 28 4.09 -10.72 5.06
CA VAL A 28 3.65 -9.76 4.03
C VAL A 28 4.27 -10.12 2.69
N ARG A 29 3.43 -10.18 1.65
CA ARG A 29 3.81 -10.61 0.29
C ARG A 29 3.28 -9.64 -0.77
N PRO A 30 4.01 -9.41 -1.90
CA PRO A 30 3.50 -8.62 -3.01
C PRO A 30 2.22 -9.21 -3.60
N ALA A 31 1.28 -8.35 -3.98
CA ALA A 31 -0.02 -8.70 -4.57
C ALA A 31 0.13 -9.00 -6.08
N THR A 32 0.84 -10.06 -6.43
CA THR A 32 1.06 -10.52 -7.80
C THR A 32 -0.18 -11.26 -8.35
N ILE A 33 -0.18 -11.55 -9.65
CA ILE A 33 -1.26 -12.32 -10.31
C ILE A 33 -1.52 -13.68 -9.64
N ALA A 34 -0.49 -14.34 -9.12
CA ALA A 34 -0.61 -15.62 -8.40
C ALA A 34 -1.37 -15.49 -7.06
N ARG A 35 -1.65 -14.26 -6.60
CA ARG A 35 -2.40 -13.95 -5.37
C ARG A 35 -3.64 -13.11 -5.66
N PHE A 36 -4.10 -13.08 -6.90
CA PHE A 36 -5.25 -12.26 -7.27
C PHE A 36 -6.53 -12.64 -6.50
N ASP A 37 -6.74 -13.93 -6.23
CA ASP A 37 -7.90 -14.38 -5.45
C ASP A 37 -7.89 -13.80 -4.03
N ASP A 38 -6.73 -13.70 -3.39
CA ASP A 38 -6.58 -13.06 -2.09
C ASP A 38 -6.83 -11.53 -2.17
N VAL A 39 -6.40 -10.90 -3.27
CA VAL A 39 -6.73 -9.48 -3.54
C VAL A 39 -8.24 -9.32 -3.68
N ALA A 40 -8.92 -10.22 -4.38
CA ALA A 40 -10.37 -10.20 -4.54
C ALA A 40 -11.10 -10.41 -3.20
N ILE A 41 -10.62 -11.31 -2.34
CA ILE A 41 -11.14 -11.50 -0.97
C ILE A 41 -11.00 -10.21 -0.15
N MET A 42 -9.87 -9.50 -0.24
CA MET A 42 -9.62 -8.29 0.54
C MET A 42 -10.33 -7.04 0.02
N LEU A 43 -10.44 -6.88 -1.29
CA LEU A 43 -10.86 -5.63 -1.92
C LEU A 43 -12.16 -5.76 -2.73
N GLY A 44 -12.47 -6.96 -3.18
CA GLY A 44 -13.62 -7.21 -4.03
C GLY A 44 -14.95 -6.97 -3.32
N PRO A 45 -15.99 -6.56 -4.06
CA PRO A 45 -17.33 -6.45 -3.54
C PRO A 45 -17.98 -7.83 -3.39
N LYS A 46 -18.94 -7.95 -2.46
CA LYS A 46 -19.77 -9.15 -2.37
C LYS A 46 -20.59 -9.40 -3.63
N ASN A 47 -21.09 -8.33 -4.25
CA ASN A 47 -21.71 -8.38 -5.58
C ASN A 47 -20.68 -7.92 -6.63
N PRO A 48 -20.25 -8.80 -7.55
CA PRO A 48 -19.24 -8.47 -8.57
C PRO A 48 -19.62 -7.30 -9.50
N ASP A 49 -20.91 -7.02 -9.65
CA ASP A 49 -21.40 -5.94 -10.50
C ASP A 49 -21.42 -4.58 -9.78
N SER A 50 -21.06 -4.54 -8.49
CA SER A 50 -20.98 -3.29 -7.73
C SER A 50 -19.77 -2.47 -8.12
N SER A 51 -19.99 -1.17 -8.30
CA SER A 51 -18.95 -0.20 -8.63
C SER A 51 -18.23 0.34 -7.38
N VAL A 52 -17.74 -0.57 -6.53
CA VAL A 52 -16.99 -0.21 -5.32
C VAL A 52 -15.50 -0.03 -5.58
N CYS A 53 -14.79 0.46 -4.59
CA CYS A 53 -13.46 1.02 -4.71
C CYS A 53 -12.38 0.08 -5.32
N TRP A 54 -12.24 -1.19 -4.93
CA TRP A 54 -11.07 -2.04 -5.22
C TRP A 54 -9.71 -1.32 -5.04
N CYS A 55 -9.64 -0.33 -4.14
CA CYS A 55 -8.51 0.57 -3.94
C CYS A 55 -8.14 1.44 -5.17
N LEU A 56 -9.06 1.69 -6.08
CA LEU A 56 -8.81 2.43 -7.32
C LEU A 56 -9.03 3.94 -7.21
N SER A 57 -9.73 4.44 -6.18
CA SER A 57 -10.08 5.88 -6.03
C SER A 57 -8.88 6.83 -6.01
N HIS A 58 -7.69 6.35 -5.67
CA HIS A 58 -6.45 7.13 -5.69
C HIS A 58 -5.44 6.64 -6.73
N ARG A 59 -5.84 5.68 -7.54
CA ARG A 59 -5.02 5.15 -8.64
C ARG A 59 -5.50 5.66 -10.00
N LEU A 60 -6.80 5.89 -10.14
CA LEU A 60 -7.41 6.36 -11.37
C LEU A 60 -7.71 7.85 -11.28
N ASP A 61 -7.65 8.55 -12.41
CA ASP A 61 -8.24 9.88 -12.53
C ASP A 61 -9.77 9.81 -12.38
N SER A 62 -10.40 10.97 -12.17
CA SER A 62 -11.83 11.06 -11.87
C SER A 62 -12.72 10.53 -12.99
N GLU A 63 -12.32 10.73 -14.25
CA GLU A 63 -13.08 10.29 -15.41
C GLU A 63 -13.03 8.77 -15.55
N THR A 64 -11.83 8.19 -15.56
CA THR A 64 -11.62 6.74 -15.61
C THR A 64 -12.29 6.05 -14.40
N ASN A 65 -12.17 6.64 -13.19
CA ASN A 65 -12.80 6.06 -12.01
C ASN A 65 -14.33 6.06 -12.08
N ARG A 66 -14.94 7.03 -12.79
CA ARG A 66 -16.39 7.12 -13.00
C ARG A 66 -16.89 6.15 -14.06
N THR A 67 -16.14 5.95 -15.13
CA THR A 67 -16.53 5.11 -16.27
C THR A 67 -16.21 3.63 -16.06
N LEU A 68 -15.19 3.31 -15.25
CA LEU A 68 -14.81 1.93 -14.91
C LEU A 68 -15.74 1.38 -13.81
N ILE A 69 -16.77 0.64 -14.21
CA ILE A 69 -17.84 0.16 -13.31
C ILE A 69 -17.91 -1.37 -13.25
N GLY A 70 -18.56 -1.90 -12.20
CA GLY A 70 -18.89 -3.31 -12.06
C GLY A 70 -17.67 -4.23 -12.19
N ARG A 71 -17.82 -5.32 -12.93
CA ARG A 71 -16.79 -6.37 -13.13
C ARG A 71 -15.51 -5.84 -13.76
N ALA A 72 -15.58 -4.79 -14.60
CA ALA A 72 -14.42 -4.20 -15.24
C ALA A 72 -13.40 -3.64 -14.22
N ARG A 73 -13.85 -3.26 -13.01
CA ARG A 73 -12.95 -2.84 -11.93
C ARG A 73 -12.07 -4.00 -11.44
N GLY A 74 -12.66 -5.20 -11.28
CA GLY A 74 -11.93 -6.41 -10.91
C GLY A 74 -10.90 -6.81 -11.96
N GLU A 75 -11.27 -6.79 -13.24
CA GLU A 75 -10.36 -7.08 -14.36
C GLU A 75 -9.21 -6.07 -14.42
N TYR A 76 -9.49 -4.80 -14.18
CA TYR A 76 -8.43 -3.77 -14.10
C TYR A 76 -7.45 -4.05 -12.95
N VAL A 77 -7.95 -4.42 -11.75
CA VAL A 77 -7.10 -4.81 -10.62
C VAL A 77 -6.27 -6.05 -10.94
N LYS A 78 -6.86 -7.04 -11.63
CA LYS A 78 -6.17 -8.24 -12.10
C LYS A 78 -5.00 -7.90 -13.05
N GLN A 79 -5.23 -6.99 -13.99
CA GLN A 79 -4.17 -6.47 -14.87
C GLN A 79 -3.06 -5.76 -14.08
N LEU A 80 -3.40 -4.99 -13.03
CA LEU A 80 -2.39 -4.39 -12.15
C LEU A 80 -1.54 -5.45 -11.45
N CYS A 81 -2.14 -6.55 -10.99
CA CYS A 81 -1.44 -7.66 -10.35
C CYS A 81 -0.52 -8.44 -11.33
N SER A 82 -0.75 -8.33 -12.64
CA SER A 82 0.08 -8.95 -13.67
C SER A 82 1.32 -8.13 -14.05
N ARG A 83 1.44 -6.88 -13.56
CA ARG A 83 2.60 -6.03 -13.83
C ARG A 83 3.82 -6.50 -13.05
N THR A 84 5.01 -6.12 -13.52
CA THR A 84 6.28 -6.34 -12.79
C THR A 84 6.25 -5.70 -11.41
N VAL A 85 5.69 -4.49 -11.31
CA VAL A 85 5.43 -3.80 -10.05
C VAL A 85 4.00 -4.07 -9.62
N ALA A 86 3.84 -4.89 -8.57
CA ALA A 86 2.54 -5.20 -8.00
C ALA A 86 1.87 -3.95 -7.38
N PRO A 87 0.52 -3.85 -7.41
CA PRO A 87 -0.21 -2.66 -6.96
C PRO A 87 -0.23 -2.44 -5.45
N GLY A 88 0.37 -3.36 -4.69
CA GLY A 88 0.40 -3.33 -3.24
C GLY A 88 0.91 -4.63 -2.64
N VAL A 89 0.69 -4.78 -1.35
CA VAL A 89 1.08 -5.97 -0.57
C VAL A 89 -0.11 -6.54 0.20
N LEU A 90 -0.06 -7.85 0.48
CA LEU A 90 -1.04 -8.60 1.26
C LEU A 90 -0.37 -9.10 2.55
N ALA A 91 -1.09 -9.01 3.68
CA ALA A 91 -0.70 -9.61 4.94
C ALA A 91 -1.43 -10.93 5.16
N TYR A 92 -0.70 -11.93 5.65
CA TYR A 92 -1.18 -13.26 5.94
C TYR A 92 -0.96 -13.62 7.42
N ASP A 93 -1.98 -14.18 8.04
CA ASP A 93 -1.88 -14.93 9.29
C ASP A 93 -1.89 -16.42 8.92
N ASN A 94 -0.72 -17.06 8.96
CA ASN A 94 -0.51 -18.37 8.34
C ASN A 94 -0.87 -18.39 6.85
N VAL A 95 -1.96 -19.05 6.46
CA VAL A 95 -2.43 -19.15 5.07
C VAL A 95 -3.59 -18.19 4.79
N GLU A 96 -4.15 -17.54 5.80
CA GLU A 96 -5.31 -16.66 5.66
C GLU A 96 -4.88 -15.24 5.33
N VAL A 97 -5.44 -14.66 4.26
CA VAL A 97 -5.24 -13.26 3.95
C VAL A 97 -6.02 -12.38 4.94
N VAL A 98 -5.32 -11.50 5.65
CA VAL A 98 -5.88 -10.68 6.73
C VAL A 98 -5.73 -9.17 6.51
N GLY A 99 -4.98 -8.77 5.48
CA GLY A 99 -4.76 -7.36 5.24
C GLY A 99 -4.23 -7.02 3.85
N TRP A 100 -4.36 -5.75 3.51
CA TRP A 100 -3.91 -5.14 2.26
C TRP A 100 -3.28 -3.78 2.51
N ALA A 101 -2.18 -3.45 1.82
CA ALA A 101 -1.69 -2.08 1.68
C ALA A 101 -1.40 -1.77 0.22
N ALA A 102 -1.93 -0.64 -0.26
CA ALA A 102 -1.65 -0.14 -1.60
C ALA A 102 -0.36 0.68 -1.57
N VAL A 103 0.56 0.37 -2.45
CA VAL A 103 1.85 1.08 -2.59
C VAL A 103 2.30 1.07 -4.05
N ALA A 104 2.80 2.21 -4.55
CA ALA A 104 3.36 2.35 -5.89
C ALA A 104 4.22 3.63 -6.00
N PRO A 105 5.00 3.80 -7.10
CA PRO A 105 5.61 5.08 -7.42
C PRO A 105 4.59 6.22 -7.42
N ARG A 106 4.86 7.31 -6.71
CA ARG A 106 3.95 8.47 -6.64
C ARG A 106 3.63 9.03 -8.02
N SER A 107 4.60 9.00 -8.95
CA SER A 107 4.44 9.48 -10.32
C SER A 107 3.34 8.77 -11.12
N GLU A 108 3.00 7.53 -10.77
CA GLU A 108 1.93 6.75 -11.41
C GLU A 108 0.53 7.07 -10.86
N LEU A 109 0.43 7.92 -9.85
CA LEU A 109 -0.81 8.18 -9.14
C LEU A 109 -1.36 9.56 -9.48
N PRO A 110 -2.67 9.72 -9.73
CA PRO A 110 -3.28 11.00 -10.06
C PRO A 110 -3.03 12.09 -9.02
N PHE A 111 -2.94 11.72 -7.74
CA PHE A 111 -2.66 12.69 -6.68
C PHE A 111 -1.21 13.23 -6.69
N ALA A 112 -0.30 12.65 -7.48
CA ALA A 112 1.00 13.26 -7.74
C ALA A 112 0.87 14.68 -8.34
N ARG A 113 -0.23 14.94 -9.06
CA ARG A 113 -0.56 16.25 -9.64
C ARG A 113 -1.53 17.06 -8.77
N SER A 114 -1.88 16.54 -7.60
CA SER A 114 -2.82 17.21 -6.70
C SER A 114 -2.16 18.40 -6.00
N THR A 115 -2.76 19.56 -6.10
CA THR A 115 -2.33 20.76 -5.34
C THR A 115 -2.62 20.66 -3.84
N LYS A 116 -3.37 19.65 -3.39
CA LYS A 116 -3.70 19.45 -1.96
C LYS A 116 -2.58 18.71 -1.22
N ILE A 117 -1.75 17.96 -1.93
CA ILE A 117 -0.63 17.18 -1.38
C ILE A 117 0.66 17.75 -1.96
N PRO A 118 1.49 18.47 -1.17
CA PRO A 118 2.69 19.12 -1.67
C PRO A 118 3.74 18.09 -2.12
N HIS A 119 4.62 18.50 -3.02
CA HIS A 119 5.90 17.85 -3.25
C HIS A 119 6.91 18.49 -2.28
N VAL A 120 7.66 17.67 -1.56
CA VAL A 120 8.70 18.13 -0.63
C VAL A 120 9.99 18.43 -1.39
N ASP A 121 10.26 17.58 -2.40
CA ASP A 121 11.45 17.69 -3.27
C ASP A 121 11.19 16.97 -4.61
N HIS A 122 12.24 16.73 -5.40
CA HIS A 122 12.20 16.04 -6.69
C HIS A 122 12.58 14.55 -6.62
N VAL A 123 12.75 13.99 -5.42
CA VAL A 123 13.07 12.58 -5.24
C VAL A 123 11.91 11.72 -5.73
N PRO A 124 12.16 10.64 -6.53
CA PRO A 124 11.11 9.78 -7.07
C PRO A 124 10.56 8.82 -5.99
N VAL A 125 9.75 9.38 -5.09
CA VAL A 125 9.20 8.65 -3.94
C VAL A 125 8.13 7.66 -4.34
N TRP A 126 7.94 6.64 -3.49
CA TRP A 126 6.76 5.78 -3.52
C TRP A 126 5.73 6.26 -2.51
N SER A 127 4.47 5.90 -2.72
CA SER A 127 3.37 6.33 -1.85
C SER A 127 2.56 5.15 -1.36
N VAL A 128 2.21 5.17 -0.06
CA VAL A 128 1.20 4.32 0.57
C VAL A 128 -0.08 5.14 0.74
N TRP A 129 -1.21 4.69 0.16
CA TRP A 129 -2.47 5.46 0.19
C TRP A 129 -3.70 4.70 0.68
N CYS A 130 -3.58 3.41 0.97
CA CYS A 130 -4.68 2.62 1.51
C CYS A 130 -4.11 1.47 2.34
N ILE A 131 -4.55 1.35 3.59
CA ILE A 131 -4.25 0.22 4.47
C ILE A 131 -5.58 -0.33 4.94
N ARG A 132 -5.81 -1.63 4.71
CA ARG A 132 -7.05 -2.30 5.07
C ARG A 132 -6.76 -3.57 5.84
N VAL A 133 -7.37 -3.72 7.01
CA VAL A 133 -7.34 -4.93 7.82
C VAL A 133 -8.72 -5.58 7.78
N ARG A 134 -8.76 -6.89 7.61
CA ARG A 134 -10.00 -7.67 7.56
C ARG A 134 -10.82 -7.48 8.84
N PRO A 135 -12.15 -7.38 8.75
CA PRO A 135 -13.01 -7.37 9.95
C PRO A 135 -12.71 -8.57 10.86
N GLY A 136 -12.68 -8.34 12.17
CA GLY A 136 -12.33 -9.36 13.17
C GLY A 136 -10.82 -9.58 13.40
N GLN A 137 -9.94 -9.02 12.55
CA GLN A 137 -8.48 -9.17 12.68
C GLN A 137 -7.78 -7.90 13.22
N ARG A 138 -8.55 -6.88 13.64
CA ARG A 138 -8.02 -5.63 14.17
C ARG A 138 -7.39 -5.82 15.56
N GLY A 139 -6.49 -4.90 15.95
CA GLY A 139 -5.81 -4.95 17.25
C GLY A 139 -4.65 -5.94 17.35
N LYS A 140 -4.30 -6.63 16.26
CA LYS A 140 -3.21 -7.64 16.19
C LYS A 140 -1.93 -7.12 15.52
N GLY A 141 -1.73 -5.81 15.41
CA GLY A 141 -0.52 -5.22 14.80
C GLY A 141 -0.46 -5.32 13.26
N ILE A 142 -1.51 -5.84 12.58
CA ILE A 142 -1.50 -6.08 11.12
C ILE A 142 -1.27 -4.80 10.32
N SER A 143 -1.78 -3.64 10.77
CA SER A 143 -1.54 -2.36 10.07
C SER A 143 -0.06 -1.95 10.09
N HIS A 144 0.65 -2.22 11.19
CA HIS A 144 2.10 -2.00 11.28
C HIS A 144 2.84 -2.94 10.34
N ALA A 145 2.54 -4.24 10.40
CA ALA A 145 3.14 -5.23 9.51
C ALA A 145 2.91 -4.89 8.02
N LEU A 146 1.71 -4.39 7.65
CA LEU A 146 1.40 -3.95 6.30
C LEU A 146 2.21 -2.72 5.87
N LEU A 147 2.37 -1.74 6.76
CA LEU A 147 3.15 -0.54 6.47
C LEU A 147 4.63 -0.89 6.31
N ASP A 148 5.19 -1.68 7.23
CA ASP A 148 6.57 -2.17 7.16
C ASP A 148 6.80 -3.02 5.90
N GLY A 149 5.85 -3.90 5.57
CA GLY A 149 5.92 -4.71 4.36
C GLY A 149 5.81 -3.89 3.07
N ALA A 150 5.00 -2.82 3.06
CA ALA A 150 4.91 -1.90 1.93
C ALA A 150 6.21 -1.10 1.74
N VAL A 151 6.83 -0.67 2.84
CA VAL A 151 8.15 -0.02 2.84
C VAL A 151 9.22 -0.98 2.31
N GLY A 152 9.29 -2.21 2.85
CA GLY A 152 10.25 -3.21 2.40
C GLY A 152 10.07 -3.60 0.94
N TYR A 153 8.82 -3.66 0.45
CA TYR A 153 8.52 -3.88 -0.95
C TYR A 153 9.00 -2.72 -1.83
N ALA A 154 8.70 -1.47 -1.46
CA ALA A 154 9.16 -0.29 -2.19
C ALA A 154 10.71 -0.23 -2.24
N GLN A 155 11.37 -0.51 -1.11
CA GLN A 155 12.84 -0.58 -1.02
C GLN A 155 13.42 -1.64 -1.96
N ALA A 156 12.82 -2.84 -2.01
CA ALA A 156 13.24 -3.91 -2.92
C ALA A 156 13.05 -3.56 -4.41
N GLN A 157 12.17 -2.61 -4.72
CA GLN A 157 11.98 -2.03 -6.06
C GLN A 157 12.88 -0.80 -6.32
N GLY A 158 13.80 -0.47 -5.41
CA GLY A 158 14.74 0.65 -5.57
C GLY A 158 14.16 2.02 -5.20
N ALA A 159 13.05 2.08 -4.45
CA ALA A 159 12.51 3.35 -3.97
C ALA A 159 13.51 4.06 -3.05
N PRO A 160 13.85 5.33 -3.26
CA PRO A 160 14.73 6.09 -2.37
C PRO A 160 14.03 6.58 -1.10
N ALA A 161 12.70 6.71 -1.15
CA ALA A 161 11.87 7.11 -0.02
C ALA A 161 10.41 6.67 -0.21
N VAL A 162 9.68 6.53 0.90
CA VAL A 162 8.24 6.25 0.91
C VAL A 162 7.51 7.39 1.61
N GLU A 163 6.38 7.80 1.03
CA GLU A 163 5.46 8.78 1.60
C GLU A 163 4.11 8.14 1.90
N GLY A 164 3.40 8.71 2.88
CA GLY A 164 2.01 8.41 3.14
C GLY A 164 1.27 9.64 3.63
N TYR A 165 -0.08 9.58 3.57
CA TYR A 165 -0.91 10.74 3.84
C TYR A 165 -1.98 10.42 4.90
N PRO A 166 -1.55 9.98 6.12
CA PRO A 166 -2.46 9.62 7.20
C PRO A 166 -3.20 10.82 7.76
N VAL A 167 -4.25 10.55 8.54
CA VAL A 167 -4.95 11.58 9.33
C VAL A 167 -4.14 11.92 10.59
N ASP A 168 -4.02 13.20 10.90
CA ASP A 168 -3.51 13.68 12.17
C ASP A 168 -4.68 13.86 13.13
N ASN A 169 -5.10 12.78 13.77
CA ASN A 169 -6.22 12.76 14.70
C ASN A 169 -5.86 13.24 16.12
N ARG A 170 -4.59 13.56 16.38
CA ARG A 170 -4.10 14.07 17.67
C ARG A 170 -4.56 13.23 18.86
N GLY A 171 -4.52 11.91 18.70
CA GLY A 171 -4.96 10.94 19.71
C GLY A 171 -6.49 10.81 19.88
N LYS A 172 -7.29 11.58 19.16
CA LYS A 172 -8.75 11.47 19.22
C LYS A 172 -9.25 10.29 18.42
N LYS A 173 -10.43 9.77 18.78
CA LYS A 173 -11.08 8.69 18.00
C LYS A 173 -11.41 9.20 16.60
N VAL A 174 -11.10 8.40 15.60
CA VAL A 174 -11.42 8.66 14.19
C VAL A 174 -12.17 7.47 13.60
N ASP A 175 -13.08 7.74 12.67
CA ASP A 175 -13.72 6.69 11.87
C ASP A 175 -12.68 6.01 11.00
N LEU A 176 -12.52 4.69 11.16
CA LEU A 176 -11.51 3.90 10.43
C LEU A 176 -11.80 3.82 8.93
N THR A 177 -13.06 3.99 8.51
CA THR A 177 -13.41 4.07 7.08
C THR A 177 -12.84 5.34 6.45
N MET A 178 -12.84 6.44 7.23
CA MET A 178 -12.27 7.73 6.79
C MET A 178 -10.75 7.80 6.97
N ALA A 179 -10.20 7.02 7.91
CA ALA A 179 -8.75 6.89 8.15
C ALA A 179 -8.14 5.70 7.38
N TYR A 180 -8.59 5.45 6.16
CA TYR A 180 -8.18 4.28 5.35
C TYR A 180 -6.68 4.25 5.01
N VAL A 181 -5.94 5.33 5.16
CA VAL A 181 -4.47 5.35 5.08
C VAL A 181 -3.82 5.04 6.43
N GLY A 182 -4.58 5.12 7.52
CA GLY A 182 -4.07 5.06 8.89
C GLY A 182 -3.97 6.42 9.56
N THR A 183 -3.44 6.44 10.77
CA THR A 183 -3.20 7.65 11.58
C THR A 183 -1.74 8.07 11.51
N ARG A 184 -1.46 9.33 11.83
CA ARG A 184 -0.09 9.85 11.95
C ARG A 184 0.75 8.99 12.88
N LYS A 185 0.21 8.59 14.04
CA LYS A 185 0.92 7.73 14.99
C LYS A 185 1.36 6.39 14.38
N LEU A 186 0.53 5.73 13.55
CA LEU A 186 0.92 4.49 12.86
C LEU A 186 2.18 4.68 12.01
N PHE A 187 2.30 5.81 11.32
CA PHE A 187 3.47 6.13 10.50
C PHE A 187 4.68 6.51 11.36
N GLU A 188 4.48 7.28 12.44
CA GLU A 188 5.56 7.61 13.39
C GLU A 188 6.15 6.33 14.03
N ASP A 189 5.30 5.38 14.43
CA ASP A 189 5.73 4.09 14.98
C ASP A 189 6.54 3.25 13.98
N ALA A 190 6.32 3.45 12.67
CA ALA A 190 7.10 2.83 11.59
C ALA A 190 8.32 3.67 11.16
N GLY A 191 8.69 4.70 11.90
CA GLY A 191 9.87 5.53 11.67
C GLY A 191 9.69 6.67 10.66
N PHE A 192 8.48 6.92 10.17
CA PHE A 192 8.21 8.07 9.31
C PHE A 192 8.24 9.37 10.11
N VAL A 193 8.71 10.44 9.47
CA VAL A 193 8.65 11.79 10.02
C VAL A 193 7.67 12.64 9.25
N LYS A 194 7.03 13.62 9.91
CA LYS A 194 6.18 14.59 9.23
C LYS A 194 7.05 15.49 8.35
N ALA A 195 6.81 15.45 7.04
CA ALA A 195 7.54 16.24 6.05
C ALA A 195 6.80 17.52 5.64
N ALA A 196 5.45 17.51 5.66
CA ALA A 196 4.66 18.69 5.34
C ALA A 196 3.21 18.58 5.86
N ASP A 197 2.53 19.73 5.96
CA ASP A 197 1.09 19.80 6.07
C ASP A 197 0.45 19.64 4.69
N THR A 198 -0.78 19.10 4.64
CA THR A 198 -1.56 19.02 3.41
C THR A 198 -2.81 19.90 3.51
N ARG A 199 -3.43 20.21 2.37
CA ARG A 199 -4.74 20.86 2.31
C ARG A 199 -5.90 19.85 2.24
N SER A 200 -5.65 18.61 2.63
CA SER A 200 -6.61 17.50 2.60
C SER A 200 -7.15 17.23 3.99
N ILE A 201 -8.47 17.01 4.08
CA ILE A 201 -9.18 16.67 5.32
C ILE A 201 -9.86 15.32 5.12
N SER A 202 -9.88 14.47 6.14
CA SER A 202 -10.62 13.20 6.16
C SER A 202 -11.14 12.92 7.56
N GLY A 203 -12.43 12.55 7.66
CA GLY A 203 -13.06 12.27 8.96
C GLY A 203 -13.01 13.44 9.95
N GLY A 204 -13.01 14.69 9.45
CA GLY A 204 -12.91 15.89 10.28
C GLY A 204 -11.48 16.24 10.75
N PHE A 205 -10.47 15.48 10.35
CA PHE A 205 -9.06 15.72 10.72
C PHE A 205 -8.22 16.08 9.51
N PRO A 206 -7.19 16.96 9.67
CA PRO A 206 -6.23 17.23 8.61
C PRO A 206 -5.43 15.96 8.29
N ARG A 207 -5.05 15.80 7.03
CA ARG A 207 -4.01 14.86 6.62
C ARG A 207 -2.66 15.54 6.68
N VAL A 208 -1.64 14.77 7.00
CA VAL A 208 -0.24 15.21 6.96
C VAL A 208 0.53 14.35 5.96
N LEU A 209 1.57 14.90 5.36
CA LEU A 209 2.53 14.14 4.58
C LEU A 209 3.58 13.60 5.55
N MET A 210 3.66 12.27 5.63
CA MET A 210 4.69 11.54 6.36
C MET A 210 5.67 10.92 5.37
N ARG A 211 6.97 10.94 5.69
CA ARG A 211 8.03 10.42 4.82
C ARG A 211 9.04 9.60 5.59
N LEU A 212 9.51 8.53 4.96
CA LEU A 212 10.63 7.69 5.38
C LEU A 212 11.64 7.61 4.24
N ASP A 213 12.85 8.10 4.46
CA ASP A 213 13.98 7.93 3.53
C ASP A 213 14.59 6.54 3.71
N LEU A 214 14.92 5.86 2.60
CA LEU A 214 15.33 4.45 2.54
C LEU A 214 16.83 4.26 2.23
N ARG A 215 17.63 5.23 2.54
CA ARG A 215 19.10 5.20 2.29
C ARG A 215 19.82 4.20 3.19
#